data_6049f25b251562dd8e5ab9be827ccac7
#
_entry.id   6049f25b251562dd8e5ab9be827ccac7
#
_cell.length_a   1.000
_cell.length_b   1.000
_cell.length_c   1.000
_cell.angle_alpha   90.00
_cell.angle_beta   90.00
_cell.angle_gamma   90.00
#
_symmetry.space_group_name_H-M   'P 1'
#
loop_
_entity.id
_entity.type
_entity.pdbx_description
1 polymer ?
#
loop_
_entity_poly.entity_id
_entity_poly.type
_entity_poly.pdbx_seq_one_letter_code
_entity_poly.pdbx_strand_id
1 'polypeptide(L)'
;IDSEILNTVDIRFMNSENLHRGNFIFTRGSGTSDSGSPHSIALLDEGLKEGMHTDWVLALEGNLVDGTRYVITFDGNDRAGNKAEFTSIGNVLYDINPPIVIVEYPVVQGFFNAPKFTYSTNEQLREATITLQHIGGPADPNSPHTVEIPTTFRFEGSYQEVNFSDQATLVDGAMYDITIVCLLYTSPSPRDGL
;
A
#
# COMPACT_ATOMS: atom_id res chain seq x y z
N ILE A 1 4.84 -14.87 -8.67
CA ILE A 1 5.73 -13.70 -8.51
C ILE A 1 4.80 -12.57 -8.14
N ASP A 2 4.78 -12.21 -6.85
CA ASP A 2 4.01 -11.08 -6.39
C ASP A 2 4.57 -9.81 -7.03
N SER A 3 3.70 -9.04 -7.69
CA SER A 3 4.07 -7.75 -8.23
C SER A 3 4.22 -6.78 -7.05
N GLU A 4 5.41 -6.25 -6.85
CA GLU A 4 5.63 -5.21 -5.85
C GLU A 4 4.88 -3.94 -6.24
N ILE A 5 4.26 -3.29 -5.26
CA ILE A 5 3.57 -2.00 -5.39
C ILE A 5 4.33 -0.99 -4.56
N LEU A 6 4.71 0.13 -5.16
CA LEU A 6 5.35 1.26 -4.49
C LEU A 6 4.40 2.46 -4.47
N ASN A 7 4.17 3.04 -3.32
CA ASN A 7 3.52 4.36 -3.18
C ASN A 7 4.51 5.45 -2.74
N THR A 8 5.66 5.04 -2.23
CA THR A 8 6.82 5.89 -1.96
C THR A 8 8.04 5.24 -2.58
N VAL A 9 9.03 6.01 -2.98
CA VAL A 9 10.27 5.45 -3.52
C VAL A 9 11.25 5.19 -2.38
N ASP A 10 10.88 4.24 -1.55
CA ASP A 10 11.67 3.73 -0.45
C ASP A 10 12.38 2.45 -0.88
N ILE A 11 13.71 2.44 -0.84
CA ILE A 11 14.53 1.32 -1.31
C ILE A 11 15.43 0.84 -0.18
N ARG A 12 15.47 -0.48 -0.01
CA ARG A 12 16.46 -1.14 0.81
C ARG A 12 17.53 -1.77 -0.07
N PHE A 13 18.79 -1.47 0.19
CA PHE A 13 19.91 -2.01 -0.57
C PHE A 13 21.16 -2.18 0.29
N MET A 14 22.13 -2.95 -0.19
CA MET A 14 23.40 -3.18 0.47
C MET A 14 24.55 -2.93 -0.51
N ASN A 15 25.49 -2.10 -0.09
CA ASN A 15 26.78 -1.96 -0.77
C ASN A 15 27.81 -2.86 -0.09
N SER A 16 28.45 -3.72 -0.86
CA SER A 16 29.53 -4.57 -0.36
C SER A 16 30.84 -3.83 -0.10
N GLU A 17 30.94 -2.61 -0.66
CA GLU A 17 32.08 -1.71 -0.53
C GLU A 17 31.67 -0.25 -0.77
N ASN A 18 32.57 0.69 -0.48
CA ASN A 18 32.33 2.11 -0.76
C ASN A 18 32.31 2.38 -2.26
N LEU A 19 31.25 2.96 -2.75
CA LEU A 19 31.09 3.37 -4.14
C LEU A 19 31.70 4.76 -4.39
N HIS A 20 32.20 4.98 -5.61
CA HIS A 20 32.54 6.29 -6.11
C HIS A 20 31.31 7.03 -6.64
N ARG A 21 30.43 6.28 -7.32
CA ARG A 21 29.11 6.72 -7.77
C ARG A 21 28.13 5.56 -7.80
N GLY A 22 26.84 5.86 -7.64
CA GLY A 22 25.76 4.90 -7.77
C GLY A 22 24.49 5.61 -8.22
N ASN A 23 23.71 4.97 -9.09
CA ASN A 23 22.42 5.47 -9.55
C ASN A 23 21.41 4.33 -9.58
N PHE A 24 20.22 4.58 -9.06
CA PHE A 24 19.04 3.76 -9.37
C PHE A 24 18.38 4.30 -10.63
N ILE A 25 18.02 3.40 -11.54
CA ILE A 25 17.43 3.75 -12.83
C ILE A 25 16.09 3.05 -12.93
N PHE A 26 15.02 3.83 -13.07
CA PHE A 26 13.64 3.38 -13.21
C PHE A 26 13.26 3.46 -14.69
N THR A 27 13.19 2.31 -15.35
CA THR A 27 12.81 2.23 -16.76
C THR A 27 11.39 1.71 -16.88
N ARG A 28 10.53 2.44 -17.61
CA ARG A 28 9.17 1.99 -17.88
C ARG A 28 9.16 0.63 -18.56
N GLY A 29 8.43 -0.33 -17.98
CA GLY A 29 8.17 -1.65 -18.55
C GLY A 29 6.79 -1.75 -19.20
N SER A 30 5.73 -1.35 -18.46
CA SER A 30 4.34 -1.44 -18.92
C SER A 30 3.45 -0.44 -18.14
N GLY A 31 2.12 -0.55 -18.30
CA GLY A 31 1.16 0.34 -17.63
C GLY A 31 1.08 1.71 -18.26
N THR A 32 0.76 2.73 -17.46
CA THR A 32 0.59 4.12 -17.90
C THR A 32 1.84 4.61 -18.67
N SER A 33 1.62 5.47 -19.67
CA SER A 33 2.71 6.01 -20.47
C SER A 33 3.53 7.01 -19.67
N ASP A 34 4.85 6.82 -19.67
CA ASP A 34 5.80 7.72 -19.04
C ASP A 34 6.82 8.20 -20.07
N SER A 35 6.64 9.41 -20.55
CA SER A 35 7.50 10.03 -21.56
C SER A 35 8.84 10.52 -20.98
N GLY A 36 8.96 10.59 -19.66
CA GLY A 36 10.19 10.97 -18.96
C GLY A 36 11.13 9.79 -18.67
N SER A 37 10.64 8.56 -18.87
CA SER A 37 11.43 7.34 -18.63
C SER A 37 12.61 7.22 -19.61
N PRO A 38 13.81 6.79 -19.16
CA PRO A 38 14.14 6.36 -17.80
C PRO A 38 14.42 7.51 -16.82
N HIS A 39 14.05 7.32 -15.56
CA HIS A 39 14.41 8.22 -14.46
C HIS A 39 15.66 7.69 -13.76
N SER A 40 16.66 8.56 -13.56
CA SER A 40 17.90 8.19 -12.87
C SER A 40 18.08 9.01 -11.61
N ILE A 41 18.38 8.34 -10.51
CA ILE A 41 18.58 8.95 -9.20
C ILE A 41 19.95 8.60 -8.70
N ALA A 42 20.77 9.63 -8.47
CA ALA A 42 22.09 9.46 -7.91
C ALA A 42 22.03 9.17 -6.40
N LEU A 43 22.81 8.22 -5.96
CA LEU A 43 23.16 8.07 -4.54
C LEU A 43 24.16 9.16 -4.15
N LEU A 44 23.94 9.76 -3.00
CA LEU A 44 24.80 10.80 -2.43
C LEU A 44 25.31 10.35 -1.06
N ASP A 45 26.47 10.86 -0.68
CA ASP A 45 27.06 10.77 0.67
C ASP A 45 26.96 9.37 1.31
N GLU A 46 26.08 9.23 2.30
CA GLU A 46 25.89 7.98 3.05
C GLU A 46 25.44 6.81 2.17
N GLY A 47 24.64 7.07 1.13
CA GLY A 47 24.18 6.04 0.18
C GLY A 47 25.31 5.41 -0.65
N LEU A 48 26.48 6.03 -0.69
CA LEU A 48 27.67 5.50 -1.38
C LEU A 48 28.57 4.67 -0.45
N LYS A 49 28.30 4.65 0.84
CA LYS A 49 29.12 3.90 1.81
C LYS A 49 28.81 2.42 1.79
N GLU A 50 29.82 1.63 2.18
CA GLU A 50 29.64 0.21 2.47
C GLU A 50 28.61 0.01 3.61
N GLY A 51 27.75 -0.98 3.46
CA GLY A 51 26.78 -1.37 4.47
C GLY A 51 25.35 -1.52 3.96
N MET A 52 24.47 -1.83 4.91
CA MET A 52 23.04 -1.94 4.68
C MET A 52 22.39 -0.57 4.81
N HIS A 53 21.64 -0.18 3.78
CA HIS A 53 20.83 1.03 3.74
C HIS A 53 19.35 0.63 3.82
N THR A 54 18.69 1.01 4.91
CA THR A 54 17.27 0.77 5.14
C THR A 54 16.55 2.11 5.15
N ASP A 55 15.27 2.10 4.76
CA ASP A 55 14.41 3.29 4.74
C ASP A 55 15.03 4.46 3.92
N TRP A 56 15.71 4.12 2.81
CA TRP A 56 16.32 5.12 1.93
C TRP A 56 15.30 5.68 0.97
N VAL A 57 14.78 6.85 1.27
CA VAL A 57 13.83 7.55 0.41
C VAL A 57 14.59 8.22 -0.73
N LEU A 58 14.32 7.79 -1.95
CA LEU A 58 14.87 8.41 -3.13
C LEU A 58 14.07 9.68 -3.48
N ALA A 59 14.78 10.78 -3.70
CA ALA A 59 14.18 12.06 -4.08
C ALA A 59 13.66 12.03 -5.54
N LEU A 60 12.62 11.25 -5.79
CA LEU A 60 11.91 11.17 -7.07
C LEU A 60 10.59 11.94 -7.08
N GLU A 61 10.39 12.82 -6.11
CA GLU A 61 9.14 13.55 -5.97
C GLU A 61 8.69 14.16 -7.31
N GLY A 62 7.57 13.65 -7.82
CA GLY A 62 6.91 14.15 -9.02
C GLY A 62 7.41 13.64 -10.36
N ASN A 63 8.36 12.69 -10.41
CA ASN A 63 8.93 12.20 -11.68
C ASN A 63 8.35 10.86 -12.15
N LEU A 64 7.95 9.95 -11.24
CA LEU A 64 7.31 8.69 -11.61
C LEU A 64 5.83 8.91 -11.92
N VAL A 65 5.31 8.12 -12.86
CA VAL A 65 3.93 8.22 -13.32
C VAL A 65 3.10 7.12 -12.68
N ASP A 66 2.00 7.52 -12.04
CA ASP A 66 1.03 6.63 -11.41
C ASP A 66 0.48 5.58 -12.38
N GLY A 67 0.28 4.35 -11.91
CA GLY A 67 -0.17 3.20 -12.70
C GLY A 67 0.90 2.66 -13.67
N THR A 68 2.14 3.13 -13.56
CA THR A 68 3.26 2.65 -14.38
C THR A 68 4.02 1.53 -13.67
N ARG A 69 4.39 0.50 -14.43
CA ARG A 69 5.28 -0.56 -13.95
C ARG A 69 6.69 -0.29 -14.41
N TYR A 70 7.61 -0.28 -13.48
CA TYR A 70 9.01 0.00 -13.71
C TYR A 70 9.88 -1.24 -13.55
N VAL A 71 10.97 -1.26 -14.31
CA VAL A 71 12.15 -2.09 -14.06
C VAL A 71 13.18 -1.18 -13.38
N ILE A 72 13.59 -1.55 -12.18
CA ILE A 72 14.58 -0.82 -11.40
C ILE A 72 15.92 -1.50 -11.59
N THR A 73 16.91 -0.76 -12.02
CA THR A 73 18.29 -1.23 -12.18
C THR A 73 19.25 -0.34 -11.42
N PHE A 74 20.43 -0.86 -11.13
CA PHE A 74 21.50 -0.11 -10.49
C PHE A 74 22.72 0.01 -11.42
N ASP A 75 23.26 1.22 -11.56
CA ASP A 75 24.54 1.50 -12.22
C ASP A 75 25.47 2.21 -11.24
N GLY A 76 26.60 1.61 -10.94
CA GLY A 76 27.57 2.13 -10.00
C GLY A 76 28.98 1.64 -10.26
N ASN A 77 29.94 2.29 -9.63
CA ASN A 77 31.33 1.83 -9.63
C ASN A 77 32.06 2.26 -8.35
N ASP A 78 33.12 1.52 -8.01
CA ASP A 78 34.06 1.88 -6.95
C ASP A 78 35.05 2.98 -7.40
N ARG A 79 35.97 3.36 -6.50
CA ARG A 79 37.03 4.35 -6.81
C ARG A 79 38.10 3.83 -7.77
N ALA A 80 38.24 2.51 -7.90
CA ALA A 80 39.17 1.89 -8.84
C ALA A 80 38.57 1.79 -10.26
N GLY A 81 37.26 2.08 -10.41
CA GLY A 81 36.53 2.02 -11.66
C GLY A 81 35.88 0.67 -11.93
N ASN A 82 35.92 -0.27 -10.98
CA ASN A 82 35.20 -1.54 -11.11
C ASN A 82 33.69 -1.27 -11.06
N LYS A 83 32.97 -1.84 -12.01
CA LYS A 83 31.51 -1.70 -12.06
C LYS A 83 30.83 -2.61 -11.04
N ALA A 84 29.76 -2.11 -10.43
CA ALA A 84 28.88 -2.92 -9.62
C ALA A 84 28.23 -4.04 -10.47
N GLU A 85 27.96 -5.19 -9.86
CA GLU A 85 27.21 -6.24 -10.51
C GLU A 85 25.80 -5.74 -10.85
N PHE A 86 25.32 -6.18 -12.03
CA PHE A 86 23.98 -5.78 -12.49
C PHE A 86 22.91 -6.48 -11.65
N THR A 87 22.12 -5.67 -10.95
CA THR A 87 20.94 -6.10 -10.22
C THR A 87 19.71 -5.41 -10.79
N SER A 88 18.66 -6.17 -11.05
CA SER A 88 17.39 -5.61 -11.52
C SER A 88 16.21 -6.19 -10.74
N ILE A 89 15.26 -5.32 -10.44
CA ILE A 89 13.94 -5.69 -9.93
C ILE A 89 12.94 -5.28 -11.01
N GLY A 90 12.16 -6.24 -11.50
CA GLY A 90 11.21 -5.99 -12.56
C GLY A 90 9.76 -5.95 -12.08
N ASN A 91 8.90 -5.32 -12.91
CA ASN A 91 7.45 -5.30 -12.74
C ASN A 91 6.94 -4.61 -11.48
N VAL A 92 7.66 -3.61 -10.98
CA VAL A 92 7.27 -2.80 -9.81
C VAL A 92 6.21 -1.80 -10.23
N LEU A 93 5.00 -1.87 -9.67
CA LEU A 93 3.94 -0.90 -9.90
C LEU A 93 4.15 0.33 -9.01
N TYR A 94 4.16 1.51 -9.61
CA TYR A 94 4.08 2.78 -8.88
C TYR A 94 2.63 3.21 -8.80
N ASP A 95 2.07 3.27 -7.58
CA ASP A 95 0.68 3.56 -7.31
C ASP A 95 0.57 4.47 -6.08
N ILE A 96 0.10 5.68 -6.30
CA ILE A 96 -0.09 6.71 -5.27
C ILE A 96 -1.56 6.98 -4.95
N ASN A 97 -2.46 6.33 -5.68
CA ASN A 97 -3.89 6.51 -5.43
C ASN A 97 -4.31 5.74 -4.16
N PRO A 98 -5.11 6.35 -3.30
CA PRO A 98 -5.68 5.61 -2.18
C PRO A 98 -6.75 4.62 -2.68
N PRO A 99 -6.94 3.49 -1.97
CA PRO A 99 -8.01 2.55 -2.29
C PRO A 99 -9.37 3.20 -2.16
N ILE A 100 -10.27 2.88 -3.08
CA ILE A 100 -11.66 3.31 -3.05
C ILE A 100 -12.52 2.14 -2.60
N VAL A 101 -13.20 2.30 -1.46
CA VAL A 101 -14.20 1.35 -0.99
C VAL A 101 -15.58 1.99 -1.10
N ILE A 102 -16.46 1.36 -1.85
CA ILE A 102 -17.85 1.80 -2.01
C ILE A 102 -18.74 0.85 -1.21
N VAL A 103 -19.47 1.40 -0.24
CA VAL A 103 -20.46 0.65 0.53
C VAL A 103 -21.83 0.80 -0.11
N GLU A 104 -22.43 -0.30 -0.52
CA GLU A 104 -23.75 -0.36 -1.12
C GLU A 104 -24.84 -0.70 -0.08
N TYR A 105 -24.47 -1.46 0.95
CA TYR A 105 -25.34 -1.79 2.06
C TYR A 105 -24.53 -1.85 3.38
N PRO A 106 -25.07 -1.33 4.51
CA PRO A 106 -26.34 -0.62 4.63
C PRO A 106 -26.35 0.73 3.91
N VAL A 107 -27.51 1.13 3.40
CA VAL A 107 -27.69 2.44 2.78
C VAL A 107 -27.78 3.54 3.84
N VAL A 108 -27.42 4.77 3.48
CA VAL A 108 -27.52 5.94 4.35
C VAL A 108 -28.95 6.08 4.87
N GLN A 109 -29.12 6.24 6.19
CA GLN A 109 -30.41 6.26 6.91
C GLN A 109 -31.25 4.98 6.73
N GLY A 110 -30.62 3.89 6.31
CA GLY A 110 -31.25 2.59 6.15
C GLY A 110 -31.37 1.81 7.47
N PHE A 111 -32.11 0.73 7.40
CA PHE A 111 -32.25 -0.23 8.50
C PHE A 111 -31.47 -1.49 8.18
N PHE A 112 -30.82 -2.06 9.17
CA PHE A 112 -30.18 -3.35 9.06
C PHE A 112 -30.39 -4.17 10.35
N ASN A 113 -30.53 -5.48 10.21
CA ASN A 113 -30.84 -6.39 11.32
C ASN A 113 -29.64 -7.22 11.79
N ALA A 114 -28.51 -7.03 11.17
CA ALA A 114 -27.23 -7.65 11.51
C ALA A 114 -26.09 -6.81 10.94
N PRO A 115 -24.87 -6.86 11.47
CA PRO A 115 -23.71 -6.20 10.92
C PRO A 115 -23.25 -6.90 9.63
N LYS A 116 -24.04 -6.76 8.58
CA LYS A 116 -23.78 -7.24 7.23
C LYS A 116 -23.48 -6.07 6.31
N PHE A 117 -22.50 -6.25 5.44
CA PHE A 117 -22.09 -5.23 4.50
C PHE A 117 -22.02 -5.78 3.07
N THR A 118 -22.48 -4.98 2.13
CA THR A 118 -22.22 -5.15 0.70
C THR A 118 -21.32 -3.99 0.29
N TYR A 119 -20.16 -4.30 -0.27
CA TYR A 119 -19.19 -3.30 -0.68
C TYR A 119 -18.34 -3.77 -1.86
N SER A 120 -17.71 -2.84 -2.53
CA SER A 120 -16.70 -3.10 -3.55
C SER A 120 -15.42 -2.33 -3.26
N THR A 121 -14.29 -2.87 -3.71
CA THR A 121 -13.00 -2.19 -3.68
C THR A 121 -12.31 -2.31 -5.04
N ASN A 122 -11.64 -1.22 -5.46
CA ASN A 122 -10.95 -1.14 -6.74
C ASN A 122 -9.55 -1.75 -6.74
N GLU A 123 -9.04 -2.14 -5.56
CA GLU A 123 -7.72 -2.72 -5.39
C GLU A 123 -7.62 -3.54 -4.10
N GLN A 124 -6.49 -4.25 -3.94
CA GLN A 124 -6.25 -5.06 -2.75
C GLN A 124 -5.92 -4.18 -1.54
N LEU A 125 -6.63 -4.42 -0.43
CA LEU A 125 -6.43 -3.75 0.85
C LEU A 125 -5.46 -4.55 1.73
N ARG A 126 -4.47 -3.87 2.32
CA ARG A 126 -3.59 -4.45 3.34
C ARG A 126 -4.34 -4.68 4.66
N GLU A 127 -4.97 -3.63 5.13
CA GLU A 127 -5.78 -3.62 6.35
C GLU A 127 -7.09 -2.89 6.05
N ALA A 128 -8.18 -3.39 6.60
CA ALA A 128 -9.46 -2.73 6.48
C ALA A 128 -10.30 -3.02 7.72
N THR A 129 -10.84 -1.97 8.33
CA THR A 129 -11.70 -2.03 9.51
C THR A 129 -12.97 -1.23 9.28
N ILE A 130 -14.08 -1.71 9.85
CA ILE A 130 -15.35 -1.01 9.90
C ILE A 130 -15.61 -0.65 11.36
N THR A 131 -15.83 0.63 11.65
CA THR A 131 -16.23 1.10 12.97
C THR A 131 -17.69 1.52 12.95
N LEU A 132 -18.47 0.97 13.88
CA LEU A 132 -19.87 1.34 14.11
C LEU A 132 -19.94 2.13 15.44
N GLN A 133 -20.09 3.44 15.34
CA GLN A 133 -20.17 4.35 16.47
C GLN A 133 -21.64 4.63 16.79
N HIS A 134 -22.09 4.31 18.01
CA HIS A 134 -23.43 4.68 18.47
C HIS A 134 -23.62 6.20 18.47
N ILE A 135 -24.73 6.67 17.87
CA ILE A 135 -25.07 8.09 17.76
C ILE A 135 -26.48 8.43 18.28
N GLY A 136 -27.30 7.43 18.62
CA GLY A 136 -28.65 7.67 19.13
C GLY A 136 -29.49 6.40 19.28
N GLY A 137 -30.73 6.57 19.78
CA GLY A 137 -31.60 5.44 20.14
C GLY A 137 -31.23 4.82 21.49
N PRO A 138 -31.61 3.56 21.75
CA PRO A 138 -31.22 2.84 22.96
C PRO A 138 -29.69 2.81 23.12
N ALA A 139 -29.24 2.99 24.38
CA ALA A 139 -27.82 3.07 24.68
C ALA A 139 -27.10 1.74 24.35
N ASP A 140 -25.95 1.86 23.73
CA ASP A 140 -25.02 0.76 23.47
C ASP A 140 -23.73 0.95 24.29
N PRO A 141 -23.59 0.27 25.44
CA PRO A 141 -22.41 0.43 26.29
C PRO A 141 -21.13 -0.16 25.70
N ASN A 142 -21.24 -0.97 24.65
CA ASN A 142 -20.09 -1.60 23.98
C ASN A 142 -19.62 -0.82 22.74
N SER A 143 -20.29 0.31 22.41
CA SER A 143 -19.86 1.16 21.30
C SER A 143 -18.58 1.94 21.66
N PRO A 144 -17.65 2.15 20.69
CA PRO A 144 -17.73 1.74 19.29
C PRO A 144 -17.42 0.26 19.08
N HIS A 145 -18.11 -0.37 18.12
CA HIS A 145 -17.73 -1.69 17.64
C HIS A 145 -16.75 -1.54 16.50
N THR A 146 -15.64 -2.26 16.56
CA THR A 146 -14.65 -2.33 15.48
C THR A 146 -14.64 -3.73 14.91
N VAL A 147 -14.86 -3.83 13.62
CA VAL A 147 -14.94 -5.06 12.85
C VAL A 147 -13.78 -5.09 11.88
N GLU A 148 -12.99 -6.14 11.92
CA GLU A 148 -11.91 -6.36 10.96
C GLU A 148 -12.44 -7.07 9.72
N ILE A 149 -12.18 -6.54 8.53
CA ILE A 149 -12.48 -7.21 7.27
C ILE A 149 -11.46 -8.34 7.07
N PRO A 150 -11.87 -9.62 7.01
CA PRO A 150 -10.97 -10.74 6.80
C PRO A 150 -10.22 -10.63 5.47
N THR A 151 -9.01 -11.17 5.40
CA THR A 151 -8.13 -11.09 4.21
C THR A 151 -8.82 -11.59 2.94
N THR A 152 -9.69 -12.62 3.05
CA THR A 152 -10.45 -13.17 1.92
C THR A 152 -11.41 -12.18 1.26
N PHE A 153 -11.74 -11.09 1.94
CA PHE A 153 -12.66 -10.03 1.48
C PHE A 153 -11.95 -8.71 1.22
N ARG A 154 -10.62 -8.71 1.09
CA ARG A 154 -9.79 -7.53 0.86
C ARG A 154 -9.21 -7.42 -0.55
N PHE A 155 -9.47 -8.39 -1.43
CA PHE A 155 -9.00 -8.32 -2.82
C PHE A 155 -9.88 -7.37 -3.64
N GLU A 156 -9.37 -6.90 -4.78
CA GLU A 156 -10.18 -6.17 -5.76
C GLU A 156 -11.44 -6.96 -6.11
N GLY A 157 -12.61 -6.32 -6.04
CA GLY A 157 -13.89 -6.97 -6.35
C GLY A 157 -15.08 -6.44 -5.57
N SER A 158 -16.21 -7.13 -5.73
CA SER A 158 -17.47 -6.83 -5.04
C SER A 158 -17.86 -7.99 -4.11
N TYR A 159 -18.26 -7.64 -2.91
CA TYR A 159 -18.59 -8.58 -1.82
C TYR A 159 -20.01 -8.34 -1.36
N GLN A 160 -20.84 -9.41 -1.42
CA GLN A 160 -22.26 -9.33 -1.12
C GLN A 160 -22.54 -9.90 0.27
N GLU A 161 -23.29 -9.15 1.08
CA GLU A 161 -23.79 -9.58 2.40
C GLU A 161 -22.75 -10.22 3.33
N VAL A 162 -21.53 -9.69 3.35
CA VAL A 162 -20.48 -10.16 4.25
C VAL A 162 -20.95 -9.94 5.69
N ASN A 163 -21.04 -11.02 6.47
CA ASN A 163 -21.59 -11.00 7.82
C ASN A 163 -20.48 -10.96 8.87
N PHE A 164 -20.58 -10.01 9.80
CA PHE A 164 -19.65 -9.78 10.89
C PHE A 164 -20.29 -9.93 12.27
N SER A 165 -21.39 -10.70 12.37
CA SER A 165 -22.12 -10.92 13.65
C SER A 165 -21.30 -11.65 14.72
N ASP A 166 -20.21 -12.27 14.33
CA ASP A 166 -19.20 -12.86 15.22
C ASP A 166 -18.27 -11.84 15.86
N GLN A 167 -18.15 -10.64 15.26
CA GLN A 167 -17.25 -9.57 15.72
C GLN A 167 -18.00 -8.42 16.41
N ALA A 168 -19.29 -8.21 16.11
CA ALA A 168 -20.08 -7.13 16.67
C ALA A 168 -21.51 -7.57 17.00
N THR A 169 -21.97 -7.27 18.24
CA THR A 169 -23.36 -7.44 18.67
C THR A 169 -23.94 -6.05 18.85
N LEU A 170 -24.89 -5.69 17.99
CA LEU A 170 -25.52 -4.37 17.99
C LEU A 170 -26.82 -4.36 18.84
N VAL A 171 -27.17 -3.19 19.35
CA VAL A 171 -28.36 -2.98 20.13
C VAL A 171 -29.57 -2.67 19.23
N ASP A 172 -30.64 -3.39 19.39
CA ASP A 172 -31.89 -3.18 18.63
C ASP A 172 -32.44 -1.76 18.83
N GLY A 173 -32.77 -1.10 17.71
CA GLY A 173 -33.24 0.27 17.69
C GLY A 173 -32.18 1.35 17.90
N ALA A 174 -30.93 0.98 18.13
CA ALA A 174 -29.83 1.92 18.18
C ALA A 174 -29.44 2.44 16.79
N MET A 175 -28.91 3.66 16.73
CA MET A 175 -28.40 4.28 15.50
C MET A 175 -26.88 4.32 15.55
N TYR A 176 -26.25 4.02 14.41
CA TYR A 176 -24.78 3.98 14.28
C TYR A 176 -24.30 4.78 13.08
N ASP A 177 -23.24 5.56 13.29
CA ASP A 177 -22.38 6.01 12.20
C ASP A 177 -21.39 4.90 11.83
N ILE A 178 -21.19 4.72 10.53
CA ILE A 178 -20.32 3.68 9.98
C ILE A 178 -19.14 4.35 9.30
N THR A 179 -17.94 4.02 9.74
CA THR A 179 -16.69 4.48 9.16
C THR A 179 -15.87 3.29 8.69
N ILE A 180 -15.38 3.33 7.46
CA ILE A 180 -14.43 2.35 6.94
C ILE A 180 -13.07 3.01 6.85
N VAL A 181 -12.07 2.37 7.43
CA VAL A 181 -10.65 2.73 7.31
C VAL A 181 -9.92 1.60 6.62
N CYS A 182 -9.22 1.90 5.55
CA CYS A 182 -8.43 0.93 4.82
C CYS A 182 -7.05 1.49 4.46
N LEU A 183 -6.09 0.59 4.34
CA LEU A 183 -4.73 0.88 3.89
C LEU A 183 -4.44 0.09 2.62
N LEU A 184 -3.67 0.69 1.72
CA LEU A 184 -3.12 -0.02 0.55
C LEU A 184 -2.21 -1.17 0.99
N TYR A 185 -2.22 -2.24 0.21
CA TYR A 185 -1.17 -3.25 0.28
C TYR A 185 0.07 -2.69 -0.42
N THR A 186 0.83 -1.87 0.30
CA THR A 186 2.18 -1.50 -0.13
C THR A 186 3.13 -2.63 0.26
N SER A 187 4.17 -2.86 -0.52
CA SER A 187 5.22 -3.83 -0.15
C SER A 187 5.56 -3.69 1.34
N PRO A 188 5.63 -4.80 2.10
CA PRO A 188 5.86 -4.72 3.53
C PRO A 188 7.14 -3.94 3.80
N SER A 189 7.00 -2.88 4.60
CA SER A 189 8.18 -2.26 5.21
C SER A 189 8.99 -3.36 5.91
N PRO A 190 10.33 -3.35 5.83
CA PRO A 190 11.18 -4.36 6.47
C PRO A 190 10.98 -4.53 7.99
N ARG A 191 10.10 -3.74 8.60
CA ARG A 191 9.78 -3.80 10.04
C ARG A 191 8.88 -4.97 10.44
N ASP A 192 8.18 -5.61 9.49
CA ASP A 192 7.16 -6.61 9.80
C ASP A 192 7.69 -8.05 9.80
N GLY A 193 9.01 -8.23 9.71
CA GLY A 193 9.69 -9.53 9.66
C GLY A 193 10.84 -9.66 10.65
N LEU A 194 10.57 -9.67 11.94
CA LEU A 194 11.42 -10.28 12.99
C LEU A 194 10.53 -11.03 13.97
#